data_b45782c8c8e91dfc9d022a990cc9760a
#
_entry.id   b45782c8c8e91dfc9d022a990cc9760a
#
_cell.length_a   1.000
_cell.length_b   1.000
_cell.length_c   1.000
_cell.angle_alpha   90.00
_cell.angle_beta   90.00
_cell.angle_gamma   90.00
#
_symmetry.space_group_name_H-M   'P 1'
#
loop_
_entity.id
_entity.type
_entity.pdbx_description
1 polymer ?
#
loop_
_entity_poly.entity_id
_entity_poly.type
_entity_poly.pdbx_seq_one_letter_code
_entity_poly.pdbx_strand_id
1 'polypeptide(L)'
;MKKYIFTALFLTALPFHTANAACTITPEGIGGVKLGQTLAQVKRAFPHMKVRSESDAEGVEMWRLPVAPNAVVYAHVEEGRRGRIDFLETFSAACQTQDGVRPAMRLTQVAQKWGRLNHITMSEIEMRQFAQFARQPARIGLRVEGGDFGTQAADVELPLNTSKASPGAKVLSIQIAR
;
A
#
# COMPACT_ATOMS: atom_id res chain seq x y z
N MET A 1 47.20 -32.35 46.58
CA MET A 1 46.13 -31.28 46.53
C MET A 1 45.78 -31.00 45.11
N LYS A 2 44.63 -31.49 44.65
CA LYS A 2 44.13 -31.25 43.25
C LYS A 2 43.18 -30.04 43.24
N LYS A 3 43.53 -28.97 42.51
CA LYS A 3 42.72 -27.78 42.35
C LYS A 3 41.75 -27.99 41.14
N TYR A 4 40.45 -27.99 41.40
CA TYR A 4 39.42 -28.01 40.37
C TYR A 4 39.11 -26.55 39.98
N ILE A 5 39.34 -26.21 38.71
CA ILE A 5 38.95 -24.92 38.12
C ILE A 5 37.55 -25.11 37.57
N PHE A 6 36.54 -24.41 38.14
CA PHE A 6 35.18 -24.32 37.63
C PHE A 6 35.13 -23.22 36.58
N THR A 7 34.98 -23.59 35.32
CA THR A 7 34.73 -22.64 34.24
C THR A 7 33.22 -22.39 34.18
N ALA A 8 32.78 -21.20 34.59
CA ALA A 8 31.37 -20.77 34.45
C ALA A 8 31.09 -20.36 33.00
N LEU A 9 30.22 -21.11 32.36
CA LEU A 9 29.72 -20.79 30.99
C LEU A 9 28.63 -19.74 31.11
N PHE A 10 28.92 -18.48 30.75
CA PHE A 10 27.91 -17.41 30.63
C PHE A 10 27.13 -17.60 29.34
N LEU A 11 25.88 -18.10 29.43
CA LEU A 11 24.92 -18.06 28.34
C LEU A 11 24.39 -16.63 28.18
N THR A 12 24.87 -15.89 27.19
CA THR A 12 24.30 -14.60 26.81
C THR A 12 23.00 -14.83 26.04
N ALA A 13 21.86 -14.60 26.69
CA ALA A 13 20.55 -14.55 26.02
C ALA A 13 20.49 -13.31 25.13
N LEU A 14 20.53 -13.50 23.80
CA LEU A 14 20.28 -12.44 22.83
C LEU A 14 18.81 -12.02 22.91
N PRO A 15 18.50 -10.73 23.04
CA PRO A 15 17.12 -10.28 23.01
C PRO A 15 16.54 -10.57 21.62
N PHE A 16 15.52 -11.42 21.54
CA PHE A 16 14.68 -11.56 20.37
C PHE A 16 13.94 -10.23 20.18
N HIS A 17 14.46 -9.37 19.31
CA HIS A 17 13.69 -8.27 18.77
C HIS A 17 12.59 -8.88 17.91
N THR A 18 11.36 -8.91 18.44
CA THR A 18 10.16 -9.10 17.61
C THR A 18 10.10 -7.89 16.68
N ALA A 19 10.66 -8.05 15.49
CA ALA A 19 10.41 -7.09 14.41
C ALA A 19 8.91 -7.02 14.26
N ASN A 20 8.28 -5.89 14.67
CA ASN A 20 6.93 -5.57 14.26
C ASN A 20 6.91 -5.79 12.75
N ALA A 21 6.12 -6.75 12.29
CA ALA A 21 6.03 -7.04 10.86
C ALA A 21 5.58 -5.75 10.17
N ALA A 22 6.56 -5.03 9.61
CA ALA A 22 6.31 -3.78 8.93
C ALA A 22 5.34 -4.09 7.77
N CYS A 23 4.26 -3.33 7.65
CA CYS A 23 3.33 -3.50 6.54
C CYS A 23 4.06 -3.12 5.23
N THR A 24 4.56 -4.15 4.54
CA THR A 24 5.33 -3.98 3.30
C THR A 24 4.40 -4.04 2.10
N ILE A 25 4.63 -3.14 1.15
CA ILE A 25 3.96 -3.09 -0.15
C ILE A 25 4.92 -3.64 -1.21
N THR A 26 4.47 -4.64 -1.94
CA THR A 26 5.18 -5.23 -3.10
C THR A 26 4.23 -5.28 -4.30
N PRO A 27 4.72 -5.53 -5.54
CA PRO A 27 3.85 -5.72 -6.70
C PRO A 27 2.87 -6.91 -6.58
N GLU A 28 3.09 -7.82 -5.64
CA GLU A 28 2.28 -9.02 -5.43
C GLU A 28 1.34 -8.92 -4.25
N GLY A 29 1.55 -7.96 -3.30
CA GLY A 29 0.75 -7.91 -2.08
C GLY A 29 1.05 -6.74 -1.16
N ILE A 30 0.18 -6.55 -0.16
CA ILE A 30 0.29 -5.54 0.88
C ILE A 30 0.13 -6.20 2.24
N GLY A 31 1.11 -6.00 3.15
CA GLY A 31 1.01 -6.48 4.54
C GLY A 31 0.86 -8.00 4.67
N GLY A 32 1.39 -8.77 3.72
CA GLY A 32 1.28 -10.23 3.69
C GLY A 32 0.02 -10.77 3.00
N VAL A 33 -0.95 -9.91 2.67
CA VAL A 33 -2.09 -10.26 1.80
C VAL A 33 -1.64 -10.16 0.35
N LYS A 34 -1.94 -11.17 -0.48
CA LYS A 34 -1.45 -11.25 -1.88
C LYS A 34 -2.58 -11.31 -2.88
N LEU A 35 -2.34 -10.73 -4.06
CA LEU A 35 -3.18 -10.94 -5.23
C LEU A 35 -3.31 -12.44 -5.53
N GLY A 36 -4.50 -12.87 -5.91
CA GLY A 36 -4.81 -14.27 -6.22
C GLY A 36 -5.13 -15.17 -5.02
N GLN A 37 -4.95 -14.70 -3.78
CA GLN A 37 -5.45 -15.41 -2.60
C GLN A 37 -6.99 -15.37 -2.53
N THR A 38 -7.58 -16.36 -1.88
CA THR A 38 -8.98 -16.28 -1.43
C THR A 38 -9.04 -15.69 -0.01
N LEU A 39 -10.18 -15.14 0.38
CA LEU A 39 -10.40 -14.69 1.76
C LEU A 39 -10.21 -15.81 2.79
N ALA A 40 -10.55 -17.05 2.44
CA ALA A 40 -10.32 -18.20 3.30
C ALA A 40 -8.81 -18.46 3.54
N GLN A 41 -7.96 -18.24 2.52
CA GLN A 41 -6.50 -18.31 2.68
C GLN A 41 -5.96 -17.19 3.54
N VAL A 42 -6.49 -15.97 3.35
CA VAL A 42 -6.11 -14.80 4.20
C VAL A 42 -6.49 -15.06 5.66
N LYS A 43 -7.73 -15.52 5.94
CA LYS A 43 -8.18 -15.83 7.31
C LYS A 43 -7.34 -16.93 7.96
N ARG A 44 -6.86 -17.91 7.21
CA ARG A 44 -5.94 -18.94 7.73
C ARG A 44 -4.55 -18.40 8.07
N ALA A 45 -4.03 -17.50 7.23
CA ALA A 45 -2.73 -16.86 7.46
C ALA A 45 -2.77 -15.85 8.62
N PHE A 46 -3.93 -15.25 8.88
CA PHE A 46 -4.16 -14.24 9.92
C PHE A 46 -5.37 -14.61 10.80
N PRO A 47 -5.28 -15.64 11.65
CA PRO A 47 -6.43 -16.21 12.37
C PRO A 47 -7.13 -15.23 13.32
N HIS A 48 -6.43 -14.18 13.80
CA HIS A 48 -6.99 -13.15 14.68
C HIS A 48 -7.48 -11.90 13.94
N MET A 49 -7.37 -11.86 12.62
CA MET A 49 -7.80 -10.72 11.82
C MET A 49 -9.32 -10.61 11.78
N LYS A 50 -9.85 -9.45 12.16
CA LYS A 50 -11.28 -9.14 12.06
C LYS A 50 -11.59 -8.61 10.65
N VAL A 51 -11.85 -9.53 9.74
CA VAL A 51 -12.25 -9.22 8.35
C VAL A 51 -13.68 -8.69 8.33
N ARG A 52 -13.91 -7.56 7.66
CA ARG A 52 -15.23 -6.96 7.47
C ARG A 52 -15.43 -6.58 6.01
N SER A 53 -16.65 -6.65 5.52
CA SER A 53 -17.05 -6.09 4.24
C SER A 53 -17.49 -4.65 4.43
N GLU A 54 -17.06 -3.78 3.55
CA GLU A 54 -17.43 -2.35 3.48
C GLU A 54 -17.63 -2.02 2.00
N SER A 55 -18.59 -1.16 1.66
CA SER A 55 -18.68 -0.63 0.29
C SER A 55 -17.84 0.62 0.16
N ASP A 56 -17.18 0.79 -0.99
CA ASP A 56 -16.55 2.06 -1.31
C ASP A 56 -17.59 3.11 -1.76
N ALA A 57 -17.13 4.27 -2.22
CA ALA A 57 -18.01 5.37 -2.62
C ALA A 57 -18.84 5.05 -3.88
N GLU A 58 -18.37 4.13 -4.73
CA GLU A 58 -19.07 3.65 -5.92
C GLU A 58 -19.98 2.45 -5.61
N GLY A 59 -20.06 2.00 -4.37
CA GLY A 59 -20.85 0.83 -3.97
C GLY A 59 -20.16 -0.52 -4.24
N VAL A 60 -18.88 -0.51 -4.62
CA VAL A 60 -18.10 -1.74 -4.81
C VAL A 60 -17.78 -2.36 -3.46
N GLU A 61 -18.01 -3.67 -3.31
CA GLU A 61 -17.70 -4.39 -2.08
C GLU A 61 -16.19 -4.51 -1.90
N MET A 62 -15.69 -3.99 -0.79
CA MET A 62 -14.29 -4.06 -0.38
C MET A 62 -14.15 -4.78 0.95
N TRP A 63 -13.17 -5.66 1.07
CA TRP A 63 -12.87 -6.37 2.32
C TRP A 63 -11.80 -5.62 3.10
N ARG A 64 -12.19 -5.10 4.26
CA ARG A 64 -11.29 -4.42 5.20
C ARG A 64 -10.50 -5.45 6.00
N LEU A 65 -9.17 -5.42 5.86
CA LEU A 65 -8.21 -6.37 6.41
C LEU A 65 -7.21 -5.64 7.31
N PRO A 66 -7.39 -5.60 8.66
CA PRO A 66 -6.44 -5.00 9.59
C PRO A 66 -5.21 -5.92 9.75
N VAL A 67 -4.20 -5.74 8.90
CA VAL A 67 -2.98 -6.56 8.84
C VAL A 67 -2.00 -6.28 9.98
N ALA A 68 -2.09 -5.09 10.61
CA ALA A 68 -1.34 -4.71 11.81
C ALA A 68 -2.12 -3.62 12.57
N PRO A 69 -1.76 -3.25 13.83
CA PRO A 69 -2.50 -2.29 14.64
C PRO A 69 -2.83 -0.96 13.94
N ASN A 70 -1.89 -0.44 13.13
CA ASN A 70 -2.03 0.81 12.41
C ASN A 70 -2.01 0.62 10.88
N ALA A 71 -2.26 -0.59 10.40
CA ALA A 71 -2.21 -0.93 8.99
C ALA A 71 -3.46 -1.67 8.56
N VAL A 72 -4.23 -1.03 7.69
CA VAL A 72 -5.44 -1.59 7.07
C VAL A 72 -5.20 -1.72 5.58
N VAL A 73 -5.56 -2.86 5.03
CA VAL A 73 -5.59 -3.15 3.60
C VAL A 73 -7.03 -3.37 3.19
N TYR A 74 -7.43 -2.78 2.10
CA TYR A 74 -8.71 -3.04 1.44
C TYR A 74 -8.48 -3.97 0.27
N ALA A 75 -9.29 -5.00 0.14
CA ALA A 75 -9.18 -6.00 -0.91
C ALA A 75 -10.50 -6.10 -1.68
N HIS A 76 -10.44 -5.98 -3.00
CA HIS A 76 -11.53 -6.42 -3.87
C HIS A 76 -11.37 -7.90 -4.18
N VAL A 77 -12.48 -8.61 -4.29
CA VAL A 77 -12.53 -10.04 -4.59
C VAL A 77 -13.36 -10.21 -5.86
N GLU A 78 -12.72 -10.74 -6.88
CA GLU A 78 -13.37 -11.03 -8.17
C GLU A 78 -14.65 -11.85 -7.99
N GLU A 79 -15.72 -11.42 -8.62
CA GLU A 79 -17.00 -12.15 -8.62
C GLU A 79 -16.87 -13.51 -9.31
N GLY A 80 -17.58 -14.52 -8.79
CA GLY A 80 -17.69 -15.84 -9.40
C GLY A 80 -17.04 -16.97 -8.60
N ARG A 81 -16.91 -18.15 -9.24
CA ARG A 81 -16.50 -19.41 -8.58
C ARG A 81 -15.13 -19.40 -7.91
N ARG A 82 -14.27 -18.47 -8.22
CA ARG A 82 -12.88 -18.43 -7.72
C ARG A 82 -12.70 -17.50 -6.53
N GLY A 83 -13.48 -16.42 -6.40
CA GLY A 83 -13.44 -15.48 -5.28
C GLY A 83 -12.01 -15.09 -4.89
N ARG A 84 -11.19 -14.67 -5.88
CA ARG A 84 -9.78 -14.33 -5.65
C ARG A 84 -9.61 -12.84 -5.56
N ILE A 85 -8.72 -12.41 -4.69
CA ILE A 85 -8.28 -11.02 -4.57
C ILE A 85 -7.60 -10.63 -5.88
N ASP A 86 -8.13 -9.64 -6.55
CA ASP A 86 -7.62 -9.06 -7.81
C ASP A 86 -7.10 -7.62 -7.64
N PHE A 87 -7.48 -6.96 -6.55
CA PHE A 87 -7.07 -5.61 -6.22
C PHE A 87 -6.84 -5.46 -4.71
N LEU A 88 -5.80 -4.71 -4.35
CA LEU A 88 -5.48 -4.32 -2.97
C LEU A 88 -5.17 -2.83 -2.92
N GLU A 89 -5.64 -2.15 -1.88
CA GLU A 89 -5.39 -0.75 -1.61
C GLU A 89 -5.10 -0.51 -0.13
N THR A 90 -4.23 0.44 0.17
CA THR A 90 -4.00 0.91 1.53
C THR A 90 -3.85 2.43 1.59
N PHE A 91 -4.52 3.02 2.58
CA PHE A 91 -4.40 4.42 2.98
C PHE A 91 -3.49 4.59 4.21
N SER A 92 -2.99 3.47 4.76
CA SER A 92 -2.24 3.45 6.01
C SER A 92 -0.79 3.85 5.78
N ALA A 93 -0.37 4.96 6.37
CA ALA A 93 1.02 5.44 6.31
C ALA A 93 2.02 4.47 6.98
N ALA A 94 1.55 3.48 7.75
CA ALA A 94 2.35 2.40 8.29
C ALA A 94 2.75 1.35 7.24
N CYS A 95 2.08 1.33 6.06
CA CYS A 95 2.43 0.47 4.94
C CYS A 95 3.37 1.21 3.99
N GLN A 96 4.48 0.58 3.59
CA GLN A 96 5.45 1.20 2.70
C GLN A 96 6.05 0.20 1.73
N THR A 97 6.47 0.69 0.58
CA THR A 97 7.28 -0.08 -0.37
C THR A 97 8.69 -0.33 0.18
N GLN A 98 9.46 -1.20 -0.46
CA GLN A 98 10.86 -1.43 -0.10
C GLN A 98 11.67 -0.13 -0.10
N ASP A 99 11.39 0.79 -1.04
CA ASP A 99 12.04 2.10 -1.14
C ASP A 99 11.49 3.12 -0.13
N GLY A 100 10.51 2.72 0.70
CA GLY A 100 9.88 3.56 1.72
C GLY A 100 8.87 4.57 1.16
N VAL A 101 8.30 4.37 -0.03
CA VAL A 101 7.14 5.15 -0.51
C VAL A 101 5.89 4.66 0.22
N ARG A 102 5.07 5.59 0.72
CA ARG A 102 3.91 5.30 1.56
C ARG A 102 2.80 6.34 1.42
N PRO A 103 1.57 6.04 1.81
CA PRO A 103 0.52 7.04 1.93
C PRO A 103 0.93 8.23 2.81
N ALA A 104 0.34 9.38 2.57
CA ALA A 104 0.64 10.68 3.15
C ALA A 104 2.03 11.28 2.77
N MET A 105 2.86 10.60 1.96
CA MET A 105 4.13 11.13 1.49
C MET A 105 3.92 12.20 0.43
N ARG A 106 4.66 13.31 0.50
CA ARG A 106 4.63 14.35 -0.54
C ARG A 106 5.19 13.83 -1.87
N LEU A 107 4.64 14.25 -3.00
CA LEU A 107 5.10 13.81 -4.31
C LEU A 107 6.56 14.19 -4.59
N THR A 108 7.05 15.29 -4.01
CA THR A 108 8.48 15.68 -4.07
C THR A 108 9.38 14.64 -3.39
N GLN A 109 8.94 14.02 -2.29
CA GLN A 109 9.68 12.96 -1.62
C GLN A 109 9.62 11.64 -2.40
N VAL A 110 8.48 11.34 -3.04
CA VAL A 110 8.36 10.19 -3.95
C VAL A 110 9.32 10.36 -5.13
N ALA A 111 9.43 11.57 -5.69
CA ALA A 111 10.33 11.86 -6.78
C ALA A 111 11.82 11.61 -6.44
N GLN A 112 12.23 11.82 -5.20
CA GLN A 112 13.60 11.48 -4.74
C GLN A 112 13.87 9.97 -4.82
N LYS A 113 12.85 9.15 -4.65
CA LYS A 113 12.94 7.67 -4.67
C LYS A 113 12.73 7.09 -6.07
N TRP A 114 11.67 7.50 -6.75
CA TRP A 114 11.22 6.94 -8.01
C TRP A 114 11.50 7.80 -9.24
N GLY A 115 12.31 8.87 -9.07
CA GLY A 115 12.65 9.79 -10.14
C GLY A 115 11.54 10.80 -10.42
N ARG A 116 11.68 11.53 -11.53
CA ARG A 116 10.76 12.62 -11.87
C ARG A 116 9.32 12.14 -11.97
N LEU A 117 8.38 13.02 -11.62
CA LEU A 117 6.98 12.87 -11.94
C LEU A 117 6.81 12.96 -13.46
N ASN A 118 6.25 11.92 -14.07
CA ASN A 118 5.94 11.91 -15.50
C ASN A 118 4.62 12.65 -15.75
N HIS A 119 3.57 12.21 -15.09
CA HIS A 119 2.25 12.85 -15.16
C HIS A 119 1.39 12.49 -13.94
N ILE A 120 0.34 13.27 -13.75
CA ILE A 120 -0.82 12.96 -12.93
C ILE A 120 -2.00 12.92 -13.89
N THR A 121 -2.73 11.81 -13.90
CA THR A 121 -3.99 11.65 -14.65
C THR A 121 -5.16 11.88 -13.72
N MET A 122 -6.11 12.72 -14.12
CA MET A 122 -7.44 12.81 -13.50
C MET A 122 -8.39 11.92 -14.30
N SER A 123 -8.86 10.85 -13.67
CA SER A 123 -9.74 9.86 -14.30
C SER A 123 -11.19 10.34 -14.41
N GLU A 124 -11.97 9.71 -15.26
CA GLU A 124 -13.43 9.94 -15.40
C GLU A 124 -14.20 9.50 -14.15
N ILE A 125 -13.67 8.49 -13.42
CA ILE A 125 -14.31 7.96 -12.22
C ILE A 125 -13.98 8.87 -11.05
N GLU A 126 -14.98 9.56 -10.49
CA GLU A 126 -14.89 10.46 -9.33
C GLU A 126 -13.71 11.46 -9.40
N MET A 127 -13.23 11.81 -10.60
CA MET A 127 -12.10 12.71 -10.81
C MET A 127 -10.86 12.29 -10.00
N ARG A 128 -10.66 10.99 -9.81
CA ARG A 128 -9.51 10.45 -9.06
C ARG A 128 -8.22 10.75 -9.78
N GLN A 129 -7.22 11.16 -9.01
CA GLN A 129 -5.91 11.50 -9.53
C GLN A 129 -4.92 10.36 -9.30
N PHE A 130 -4.19 9.97 -10.34
CA PHE A 130 -3.17 8.92 -10.31
C PHE A 130 -1.85 9.45 -10.82
N ALA A 131 -0.78 9.32 -10.04
CA ALA A 131 0.55 9.78 -10.42
C ALA A 131 1.39 8.62 -10.97
N GLN A 132 2.19 8.95 -12.00
CA GLN A 132 3.18 8.06 -12.58
C GLN A 132 4.58 8.68 -12.48
N PHE A 133 5.53 7.93 -11.93
CA PHE A 133 6.93 8.32 -11.79
C PHE A 133 7.85 7.51 -12.70
N ALA A 134 8.99 8.08 -13.06
CA ALA A 134 9.91 7.49 -14.05
C ALA A 134 10.45 6.10 -13.69
N ARG A 135 10.62 5.79 -12.41
CA ARG A 135 11.09 4.50 -11.88
C ARG A 135 10.09 3.84 -10.95
N GLN A 136 8.80 4.13 -11.15
CA GLN A 136 7.74 3.51 -10.37
C GLN A 136 7.71 2.00 -10.64
N PRO A 137 7.69 1.14 -9.60
CA PRO A 137 7.57 -0.29 -9.78
C PRO A 137 6.29 -0.67 -10.52
N ALA A 138 6.37 -1.65 -11.40
CA ALA A 138 5.21 -2.17 -12.11
C ALA A 138 4.14 -2.65 -11.11
N ARG A 139 2.87 -2.53 -11.49
CA ARG A 139 1.68 -2.90 -10.69
C ARG A 139 1.45 -2.09 -9.41
N ILE A 140 2.31 -1.17 -9.06
CA ILE A 140 2.07 -0.27 -7.92
C ILE A 140 1.48 1.02 -8.46
N GLY A 141 0.22 1.30 -8.17
CA GLY A 141 -0.48 2.54 -8.48
C GLY A 141 -0.42 3.51 -7.30
N LEU A 142 -0.28 4.80 -7.58
CA LEU A 142 -0.37 5.87 -6.59
C LEU A 142 -1.61 6.70 -6.84
N ARG A 143 -2.63 6.58 -5.99
CA ARG A 143 -3.70 7.56 -5.92
C ARG A 143 -3.18 8.77 -5.16
N VAL A 144 -3.37 9.97 -5.72
CA VAL A 144 -2.79 11.20 -5.21
C VAL A 144 -3.81 12.32 -5.12
N GLU A 145 -3.45 13.41 -4.46
CA GLU A 145 -4.16 14.68 -4.51
C GLU A 145 -3.18 15.81 -4.83
N GLY A 146 -3.69 16.89 -5.39
CA GLY A 146 -2.92 18.11 -5.65
C GLY A 146 -2.23 18.16 -7.01
N GLY A 147 -2.75 17.44 -8.02
CA GLY A 147 -2.40 17.70 -9.42
C GLY A 147 -2.82 19.11 -9.82
N ASP A 148 -1.93 19.86 -10.49
CA ASP A 148 -2.24 21.17 -11.03
C ASP A 148 -2.63 21.03 -12.50
N PHE A 149 -3.95 21.00 -12.74
CA PHE A 149 -4.55 20.90 -14.07
C PHE A 149 -4.88 22.27 -14.67
N GLY A 150 -4.48 23.37 -13.99
CA GLY A 150 -4.82 24.73 -14.40
C GLY A 150 -6.29 25.10 -14.18
N THR A 151 -6.70 26.24 -14.70
CA THR A 151 -8.11 26.66 -14.71
C THR A 151 -8.82 25.88 -15.78
N GLN A 152 -9.76 25.01 -15.39
CA GLN A 152 -10.51 24.19 -16.33
C GLN A 152 -11.88 24.79 -16.59
N ALA A 153 -12.24 24.89 -17.84
CA ALA A 153 -13.62 25.18 -18.24
C ALA A 153 -14.53 23.99 -17.89
N ALA A 154 -15.81 24.25 -17.64
CA ALA A 154 -16.78 23.23 -17.22
C ALA A 154 -16.97 22.06 -18.22
N ASP A 155 -16.48 22.22 -19.45
CA ASP A 155 -16.70 21.29 -20.58
C ASP A 155 -15.44 20.52 -20.99
N VAL A 156 -14.49 20.29 -20.06
CA VAL A 156 -13.25 19.57 -20.40
C VAL A 156 -13.49 18.07 -20.37
N GLU A 157 -13.13 17.41 -21.47
CA GLU A 157 -13.21 15.96 -21.62
C GLU A 157 -12.12 15.27 -20.75
N LEU A 158 -12.53 14.29 -19.96
CA LEU A 158 -11.65 13.44 -19.17
C LEU A 158 -11.21 12.22 -20.02
N PRO A 159 -10.06 11.62 -19.72
CA PRO A 159 -9.13 11.91 -18.62
C PRO A 159 -8.21 13.10 -18.94
N LEU A 160 -7.88 13.86 -17.89
CA LEU A 160 -6.90 14.95 -17.98
C LEU A 160 -5.54 14.53 -17.52
N ASN A 161 -4.50 15.12 -18.09
CA ASN A 161 -3.12 14.86 -17.70
C ASN A 161 -2.37 16.16 -17.40
N THR A 162 -1.58 16.15 -16.34
CA THR A 162 -0.62 17.22 -16.01
C THR A 162 0.69 16.65 -15.51
N SER A 163 1.79 17.34 -15.81
CA SER A 163 3.11 17.05 -15.20
C SER A 163 3.39 17.95 -13.99
N LYS A 164 2.44 18.80 -13.60
CA LYS A 164 2.58 19.76 -12.51
C LYS A 164 1.81 19.28 -11.28
N ALA A 165 2.36 19.55 -10.12
CA ALA A 165 1.73 19.27 -8.83
C ALA A 165 1.85 20.48 -7.93
N SER A 166 0.85 20.73 -7.10
CA SER A 166 0.88 21.77 -6.07
C SER A 166 1.96 21.44 -5.02
N PRO A 167 2.50 22.43 -4.29
CA PRO A 167 3.52 22.18 -3.26
C PRO A 167 3.08 21.20 -2.16
N GLY A 168 1.77 21.10 -1.90
CA GLY A 168 1.17 20.21 -0.90
C GLY A 168 0.77 18.84 -1.42
N ALA A 169 0.94 18.57 -2.72
CA ALA A 169 0.52 17.33 -3.35
C ALA A 169 1.13 16.10 -2.66
N LYS A 170 0.29 15.11 -2.39
CA LYS A 170 0.68 13.90 -1.64
C LYS A 170 -0.01 12.63 -2.15
N VAL A 171 0.56 11.50 -1.78
CA VAL A 171 -0.03 10.19 -1.97
C VAL A 171 -1.22 10.03 -1.01
N LEU A 172 -2.40 9.71 -1.52
CA LEU A 172 -3.57 9.34 -0.72
C LEU A 172 -3.55 7.86 -0.37
N SER A 173 -3.39 7.02 -1.38
CA SER A 173 -3.33 5.56 -1.20
C SER A 173 -2.33 4.94 -2.17
N ILE A 174 -1.96 3.70 -1.88
CA ILE A 174 -1.17 2.86 -2.77
C ILE A 174 -2.01 1.64 -3.12
N GLN A 175 -2.03 1.34 -4.41
CA GLN A 175 -2.84 0.29 -5.02
C GLN A 175 -1.95 -0.73 -5.72
N ILE A 176 -2.39 -1.98 -5.74
CA ILE A 176 -1.85 -3.02 -6.62
C ILE A 176 -3.01 -3.80 -7.24
N ALA A 177 -2.89 -4.11 -8.52
CA ALA A 177 -3.88 -4.86 -9.29
C ALA A 177 -3.22 -5.97 -10.10
N ARG A 178 -4.03 -6.93 -10.52
CA ARG A 178 -3.61 -8.00 -11.44
C ARG A 178 -3.42 -7.49 -12.85
#